data_5ad66858079d38e749ff96d82a3c4d24
#
_entry.id   5ad66858079d38e749ff96d82a3c4d24
#
_cell.length_a   1.000
_cell.length_b   1.000
_cell.length_c   1.000
_cell.angle_alpha   90.00
_cell.angle_beta   90.00
_cell.angle_gamma   90.00
#
_symmetry.space_group_name_H-M   'P 1'
#
loop_
_entity.id
_entity.type
_entity.pdbx_description
1 polymer ?
#
loop_
_entity_poly.entity_id
_entity_poly.type
_entity_poly.pdbx_seq_one_letter_code
_entity_poly.pdbx_strand_id
1 'polypeptide(L)'
;MSQIIGHISQVIGPVVDVYFEGTDAELVLPSIHDALEIKRPNGKILVVEVQQHIGENTVRTVAMDSTDGLQRGMKVYPTGGPITMPIGEQIKGRLMNVVGDSIDGMKGLNRDGAYSIHRDPPKFEDLTTVQEVLFTGIKVIDLLEPYAKGGKIGLFGGAGVGKTVLIQELINNIAKKHNGFSVFAGVGERTREGNDLLREMIESGVIRYGEAFKEGMEKGHWDLSKVDYNELEKSQVSLIFGQMNEPPGARASVALSGLTVAESFRDAGKEGEKRDILFFIDNIFRFTQAGSEVSALLGRMPSAVGYQPTLATEMGAMQERITSTRKGSITSVQAVYVPADDLTDPAPATTFSHLDATTVLDRKITELGKIGRASCRERV
;
A
#
# COMPACT_ATOMS: atom_id res chain seq x y z
N MET A 1 -13.12 -4.41 31.69
CA MET A 1 -11.91 -3.61 31.98
C MET A 1 -12.20 -2.18 31.62
N SER A 2 -11.96 -1.21 32.52
CA SER A 2 -12.12 0.21 32.22
C SER A 2 -11.17 0.56 31.06
N GLN A 3 -11.70 1.18 30.02
CA GLN A 3 -10.91 1.62 28.88
C GLN A 3 -9.91 2.67 29.36
N ILE A 4 -8.61 2.37 29.29
CA ILE A 4 -7.55 3.31 29.69
C ILE A 4 -7.57 4.46 28.69
N ILE A 5 -7.64 5.68 29.19
CA ILE A 5 -7.67 6.89 28.34
C ILE A 5 -6.32 7.58 28.45
N GLY A 6 -5.68 7.82 27.32
CA GLY A 6 -4.47 8.63 27.23
C GLY A 6 -4.76 10.11 27.00
N HIS A 7 -3.75 10.94 27.21
CA HIS A 7 -3.81 12.38 26.95
C HIS A 7 -2.60 12.81 26.14
N ILE A 8 -2.77 13.67 25.17
CA ILE A 8 -1.66 14.24 24.39
C ILE A 8 -0.78 15.04 25.34
N SER A 9 0.48 14.63 25.47
CA SER A 9 1.51 15.36 26.21
C SER A 9 2.28 16.33 25.33
N GLN A 10 2.57 15.94 24.09
CA GLN A 10 3.34 16.75 23.13
C GLN A 10 2.96 16.41 21.69
N VAL A 11 3.06 17.40 20.79
CA VAL A 11 2.90 17.22 19.33
C VAL A 11 4.13 17.82 18.65
N ILE A 12 4.84 17.02 17.83
CA ILE A 12 6.04 17.40 17.09
C ILE A 12 5.83 17.02 15.62
N GLY A 13 5.22 17.91 14.83
CA GLY A 13 4.81 17.56 13.46
C GLY A 13 3.90 16.32 13.45
N PRO A 14 4.22 15.26 12.72
CA PRO A 14 3.42 14.04 12.68
C PRO A 14 3.64 13.10 13.89
N VAL A 15 4.53 13.44 14.81
CA VAL A 15 4.76 12.66 16.04
C VAL A 15 3.91 13.22 17.18
N VAL A 16 3.21 12.33 17.87
CA VAL A 16 2.36 12.66 19.01
C VAL A 16 2.76 11.81 20.20
N ASP A 17 3.16 12.44 21.30
CA ASP A 17 3.45 11.76 22.54
C ASP A 17 2.17 11.72 23.38
N VAL A 18 1.81 10.52 23.87
CA VAL A 18 0.59 10.25 24.62
C VAL A 18 0.94 9.72 25.99
N TYR A 19 0.48 10.40 27.03
CA TYR A 19 0.63 10.02 28.41
C TYR A 19 -0.61 9.29 28.92
N PHE A 20 -0.41 8.20 29.66
CA PHE A 20 -1.47 7.42 30.30
C PHE A 20 -1.40 7.56 31.82
N GLU A 21 -2.54 7.92 32.45
CA GLU A 21 -2.63 8.02 33.89
C GLU A 21 -2.76 6.64 34.51
N GLY A 22 -1.96 6.37 35.55
CA GLY A 22 -2.01 5.13 36.30
C GLY A 22 -0.71 4.85 37.06
N THR A 23 -0.76 3.90 38.00
CA THR A 23 0.44 3.41 38.67
C THR A 23 1.04 2.25 37.87
N ASP A 24 2.37 2.15 37.82
CA ASP A 24 3.12 1.17 37.03
C ASP A 24 2.68 -0.29 37.24
N ALA A 25 2.08 -0.61 38.41
CA ALA A 25 1.63 -1.96 38.71
C ALA A 25 0.28 -2.35 38.09
N GLU A 26 -0.52 -1.39 37.65
CA GLU A 26 -1.88 -1.61 37.12
C GLU A 26 -2.06 -1.15 35.68
N LEU A 27 -1.08 -0.39 35.15
CA LEU A 27 -1.18 0.24 33.83
C LEU A 27 -0.55 -0.66 32.77
N VAL A 28 -1.37 -1.21 31.88
CA VAL A 28 -0.92 -1.87 30.66
C VAL A 28 -0.92 -0.83 29.52
N LEU A 29 0.27 -0.37 29.16
CA LEU A 29 0.43 0.54 28.02
C LEU A 29 0.11 -0.17 26.70
N PRO A 30 -0.43 0.56 25.70
CA PRO A 30 -0.59 0.04 24.35
C PRO A 30 0.74 -0.50 23.80
N SER A 31 0.68 -1.63 23.12
CA SER A 31 1.85 -2.28 22.53
C SER A 31 2.40 -1.47 21.34
N ILE A 32 3.66 -1.73 20.97
CA ILE A 32 4.20 -1.19 19.71
C ILE A 32 3.34 -1.70 18.55
N HIS A 33 3.04 -0.82 17.61
CA HIS A 33 2.10 -0.96 16.49
C HIS A 33 0.61 -0.91 16.84
N ASP A 34 0.22 -0.79 18.11
CA ASP A 34 -1.18 -0.54 18.43
C ASP A 34 -1.65 0.82 17.89
N ALA A 35 -2.88 0.84 17.41
CA ALA A 35 -3.53 2.04 16.94
C ALA A 35 -4.25 2.76 18.09
N LEU A 36 -4.14 4.08 18.12
CA LEU A 36 -4.87 4.94 19.02
C LEU A 36 -5.71 5.94 18.22
N GLU A 37 -6.86 6.30 18.73
CA GLU A 37 -7.79 7.25 18.11
C GLU A 37 -7.85 8.57 18.86
N ILE A 38 -7.77 9.67 18.13
CA ILE A 38 -7.91 11.04 18.64
C ILE A 38 -9.09 11.70 17.94
N LYS A 39 -10.11 12.10 18.70
CA LYS A 39 -11.25 12.85 18.16
C LYS A 39 -10.87 14.31 17.99
N ARG A 40 -10.82 14.77 16.76
CA ARG A 40 -10.50 16.17 16.44
C ARG A 40 -11.71 17.10 16.66
N PRO A 41 -11.49 18.41 16.85
CA PRO A 41 -12.59 19.40 17.02
C PRO A 41 -13.56 19.44 15.83
N ASN A 42 -13.11 19.09 14.63
CA ASN A 42 -13.93 19.01 13.40
C ASN A 42 -14.77 17.72 13.29
N GLY A 43 -14.75 16.86 14.32
CA GLY A 43 -15.46 15.58 14.35
C GLY A 43 -14.76 14.42 13.63
N LYS A 44 -13.66 14.67 12.92
CA LYS A 44 -12.89 13.60 12.30
C LYS A 44 -12.01 12.86 13.32
N ILE A 45 -11.86 11.56 13.14
CA ILE A 45 -10.96 10.73 13.94
C ILE A 45 -9.57 10.74 13.27
N LEU A 46 -8.54 11.02 14.05
CA LEU A 46 -7.16 10.80 13.67
C LEU A 46 -6.69 9.50 14.29
N VAL A 47 -6.15 8.60 13.46
CA VAL A 47 -5.47 7.39 13.92
C VAL A 47 -3.98 7.69 14.03
N VAL A 48 -3.40 7.28 15.15
CA VAL A 48 -1.96 7.34 15.39
C VAL A 48 -1.47 5.95 15.80
N GLU A 49 -0.27 5.56 15.39
CA GLU A 49 0.32 4.25 15.69
C GLU A 49 1.45 4.38 16.68
N VAL A 50 1.47 3.52 17.70
CA VAL A 50 2.53 3.47 18.71
C VAL A 50 3.83 2.96 18.07
N GLN A 51 4.90 3.75 18.17
CA GLN A 51 6.21 3.41 17.62
C GLN A 51 7.26 3.14 18.70
N GLN A 52 7.07 3.70 19.88
CA GLN A 52 8.05 3.62 20.94
C GLN A 52 7.44 3.92 22.32
N HIS A 53 7.91 3.22 23.36
CA HIS A 53 7.71 3.61 24.75
C HIS A 53 8.87 4.50 25.18
N ILE A 54 8.59 5.70 25.69
CA ILE A 54 9.63 6.67 26.09
C ILE A 54 9.80 6.82 27.60
N GLY A 55 9.11 5.96 28.37
CA GLY A 55 9.14 5.99 29.83
C GLY A 55 8.02 6.83 30.44
N GLU A 56 7.91 6.84 31.77
CA GLU A 56 6.94 7.63 32.53
C GLU A 56 5.49 7.50 32.00
N ASN A 57 5.05 6.27 31.70
CA ASN A 57 3.71 5.97 31.17
C ASN A 57 3.39 6.69 29.83
N THR A 58 4.43 7.06 29.08
CA THR A 58 4.29 7.79 27.83
C THR A 58 4.69 6.94 26.64
N VAL A 59 3.84 6.92 25.61
CA VAL A 59 4.14 6.30 24.33
C VAL A 59 4.31 7.38 23.26
N ARG A 60 5.24 7.16 22.37
CA ARG A 60 5.46 7.97 21.18
C ARG A 60 4.78 7.34 19.99
N THR A 61 3.95 8.12 19.33
CA THR A 61 3.13 7.66 18.19
C THR A 61 3.40 8.47 16.94
N VAL A 62 3.08 7.90 15.78
CA VAL A 62 3.14 8.55 14.48
C VAL A 62 1.73 8.63 13.89
N ALA A 63 1.37 9.82 13.42
CA ALA A 63 0.06 10.11 12.88
C ALA A 63 -0.10 9.58 11.44
N MET A 64 -1.30 9.04 11.15
CA MET A 64 -1.69 8.55 9.83
C MET A 64 -2.40 9.61 8.97
N ASP A 65 -2.66 10.78 9.53
CA ASP A 65 -3.20 11.95 8.83
C ASP A 65 -2.66 13.23 9.49
N SER A 66 -2.99 14.42 8.96
CA SER A 66 -2.53 15.70 9.52
C SER A 66 -2.79 15.80 11.03
N THR A 67 -1.82 16.36 11.74
CA THR A 67 -1.92 16.67 13.17
C THR A 67 -2.48 18.07 13.46
N ASP A 68 -2.94 18.79 12.43
CA ASP A 68 -3.48 20.13 12.57
C ASP A 68 -4.67 20.16 13.52
N GLY A 69 -4.64 21.13 14.43
CA GLY A 69 -5.70 21.34 15.43
C GLY A 69 -5.57 20.45 16.67
N LEU A 70 -4.56 19.58 16.77
CA LEU A 70 -4.27 18.86 18.00
C LEU A 70 -3.75 19.80 19.08
N GLN A 71 -4.17 19.54 20.31
CA GLN A 71 -3.77 20.32 21.49
C GLN A 71 -3.36 19.39 22.62
N ARG A 72 -2.41 19.84 23.44
CA ARG A 72 -2.04 19.14 24.67
C ARG A 72 -3.26 18.93 25.56
N GLY A 73 -3.33 17.75 26.18
CA GLY A 73 -4.45 17.37 27.07
C GLY A 73 -5.67 16.80 26.35
N MET A 74 -5.69 16.75 25.00
CA MET A 74 -6.76 16.06 24.28
C MET A 74 -6.74 14.57 24.60
N LYS A 75 -7.92 13.96 24.70
CA LYS A 75 -8.10 12.54 25.01
C LYS A 75 -7.74 11.65 23.84
N VAL A 76 -7.07 10.56 24.14
CA VAL A 76 -6.64 9.54 23.20
C VAL A 76 -7.17 8.16 23.62
N TYR A 77 -7.76 7.44 22.70
CA TYR A 77 -8.44 6.17 22.97
C TYR A 77 -7.71 5.02 22.28
N PRO A 78 -7.16 4.03 23.04
CA PRO A 78 -6.63 2.83 22.47
C PRO A 78 -7.72 2.01 21.75
N THR A 79 -7.40 1.49 20.57
CA THR A 79 -8.31 0.61 19.81
C THR A 79 -8.25 -0.84 20.29
N GLY A 80 -7.20 -1.20 21.05
CA GLY A 80 -6.95 -2.56 21.53
C GLY A 80 -6.19 -3.44 20.54
N GLY A 81 -5.60 -2.88 19.51
CA GLY A 81 -4.76 -3.59 18.54
C GLY A 81 -4.23 -2.70 17.43
N PRO A 82 -3.52 -3.26 16.47
CA PRO A 82 -2.95 -2.54 15.34
C PRO A 82 -4.00 -1.95 14.38
N ILE A 83 -3.55 -1.13 13.43
CA ILE A 83 -4.36 -0.68 12.30
C ILE A 83 -4.85 -1.90 11.52
N THR A 84 -6.13 -1.90 11.15
CA THR A 84 -6.74 -3.02 10.43
C THR A 84 -7.35 -2.57 9.10
N MET A 85 -7.29 -3.46 8.09
CA MET A 85 -7.90 -3.25 6.78
C MET A 85 -9.20 -4.04 6.65
N PRO A 86 -10.26 -3.45 6.08
CA PRO A 86 -11.47 -4.17 5.73
C PRO A 86 -11.16 -5.23 4.67
N ILE A 87 -11.92 -6.32 4.67
CA ILE A 87 -11.72 -7.47 3.79
C ILE A 87 -13.01 -7.89 3.10
N GLY A 88 -12.90 -8.82 2.16
CA GLY A 88 -14.03 -9.45 1.47
C GLY A 88 -14.43 -8.74 0.18
N GLU A 89 -15.59 -9.12 -0.36
CA GLU A 89 -16.06 -8.65 -1.68
C GLU A 89 -16.36 -7.14 -1.69
N GLN A 90 -16.72 -6.56 -0.56
CA GLN A 90 -17.08 -5.15 -0.40
C GLN A 90 -15.98 -4.15 -0.78
N ILE A 91 -14.72 -4.57 -0.79
CA ILE A 91 -13.58 -3.70 -1.11
C ILE A 91 -13.20 -3.73 -2.59
N LYS A 92 -13.85 -4.55 -3.40
CA LYS A 92 -13.65 -4.60 -4.85
C LYS A 92 -14.08 -3.29 -5.51
N GLY A 93 -13.22 -2.75 -6.37
CA GLY A 93 -13.47 -1.49 -7.06
C GLY A 93 -13.42 -0.25 -6.17
N ARG A 94 -13.06 -0.39 -4.88
CA ARG A 94 -13.04 0.69 -3.90
C ARG A 94 -11.66 1.31 -3.78
N LEU A 95 -11.67 2.59 -3.40
CA LEU A 95 -10.50 3.37 -3.09
C LEU A 95 -10.43 3.64 -1.58
N MET A 96 -9.36 3.19 -0.94
CA MET A 96 -9.17 3.27 0.50
C MET A 96 -7.90 4.07 0.85
N ASN A 97 -7.90 4.64 2.06
CA ASN A 97 -6.69 5.21 2.66
C ASN A 97 -5.90 4.16 3.46
N VAL A 98 -4.81 4.58 4.10
CA VAL A 98 -3.90 3.73 4.89
C VAL A 98 -4.58 3.02 6.05
N VAL A 99 -5.60 3.62 6.65
CA VAL A 99 -6.36 3.05 7.78
C VAL A 99 -7.60 2.27 7.34
N GLY A 100 -7.80 2.07 6.04
CA GLY A 100 -8.91 1.30 5.49
C GLY A 100 -10.24 2.05 5.40
N ASP A 101 -10.24 3.37 5.54
CA ASP A 101 -11.43 4.17 5.28
C ASP A 101 -11.58 4.41 3.78
N SER A 102 -12.82 4.39 3.30
CA SER A 102 -13.09 4.68 1.90
C SER A 102 -12.94 6.18 1.62
N ILE A 103 -12.18 6.51 0.56
CA ILE A 103 -11.93 7.88 0.11
C ILE A 103 -12.52 8.15 -1.28
N ASP A 104 -13.29 7.21 -1.81
CA ASP A 104 -13.99 7.31 -3.08
C ASP A 104 -15.32 8.08 -3.01
N GLY A 105 -15.70 8.56 -1.82
CA GLY A 105 -16.96 9.28 -1.59
C GLY A 105 -18.19 8.39 -1.46
N MET A 106 -18.02 7.06 -1.52
CA MET A 106 -19.11 6.11 -1.33
C MET A 106 -19.30 5.72 0.14
N LYS A 107 -20.31 4.89 0.42
CA LYS A 107 -20.60 4.38 1.76
C LYS A 107 -19.35 3.72 2.39
N GLY A 108 -19.15 3.92 3.70
CA GLY A 108 -18.09 3.30 4.48
C GLY A 108 -18.12 1.77 4.42
N LEU A 109 -16.98 1.16 4.68
CA LEU A 109 -16.76 -0.28 4.62
C LEU A 109 -16.97 -0.92 5.99
N ASN A 110 -17.52 -2.16 6.01
CA ASN A 110 -17.62 -2.94 7.23
C ASN A 110 -16.24 -3.46 7.65
N ARG A 111 -15.94 -3.44 8.94
CA ARG A 111 -14.67 -3.88 9.52
C ARG A 111 -14.74 -5.24 10.21
N ASP A 112 -15.88 -5.96 10.09
CA ASP A 112 -16.00 -7.29 10.67
C ASP A 112 -14.97 -8.24 10.05
N GLY A 113 -14.17 -8.89 10.88
CA GLY A 113 -13.11 -9.77 10.43
C GLY A 113 -11.91 -9.07 9.80
N ALA A 114 -11.77 -7.74 9.95
CA ALA A 114 -10.66 -6.97 9.40
C ALA A 114 -9.28 -7.54 9.79
N TYR A 115 -8.32 -7.44 8.88
CA TYR A 115 -6.96 -7.95 9.06
C TYR A 115 -6.00 -6.84 9.48
N SER A 116 -5.14 -7.15 10.46
CA SER A 116 -4.04 -6.25 10.86
C SER A 116 -3.07 -6.00 9.71
N ILE A 117 -2.56 -4.76 9.60
CA ILE A 117 -1.50 -4.45 8.63
C ILE A 117 -0.14 -5.02 9.04
N HIS A 118 0.06 -5.27 10.34
CA HIS A 118 1.24 -5.92 10.89
C HIS A 118 0.94 -7.42 11.05
N ARG A 119 1.32 -8.20 10.06
CA ARG A 119 1.17 -9.66 10.03
C ARG A 119 2.53 -10.32 9.82
N ASP A 120 2.69 -11.47 10.40
CA ASP A 120 3.84 -12.32 10.13
C ASP A 120 3.78 -12.91 8.71
N PRO A 121 4.93 -13.19 8.10
CA PRO A 121 4.98 -13.92 6.83
C PRO A 121 4.36 -15.31 6.99
N PRO A 122 3.88 -15.93 5.89
CA PRO A 122 3.35 -17.29 5.92
C PRO A 122 4.38 -18.28 6.48
N LYS A 123 3.89 -19.27 7.22
CA LYS A 123 4.76 -20.31 7.77
C LYS A 123 5.36 -21.17 6.66
N PHE A 124 6.55 -21.72 6.90
CA PHE A 124 7.25 -22.56 5.93
C PHE A 124 6.40 -23.73 5.42
N GLU A 125 5.59 -24.32 6.27
CA GLU A 125 4.67 -25.43 5.94
C GLU A 125 3.55 -25.04 4.97
N ASP A 126 3.20 -23.74 4.89
CA ASP A 126 2.16 -23.21 4.01
C ASP A 126 2.70 -22.84 2.63
N LEU A 127 4.01 -22.75 2.47
CA LEU A 127 4.65 -22.36 1.21
C LEU A 127 4.52 -23.45 0.14
N THR A 128 4.51 -23.04 -1.11
CA THR A 128 4.60 -23.92 -2.28
C THR A 128 5.89 -23.62 -3.03
N THR A 129 6.55 -24.69 -3.49
CA THR A 129 7.79 -24.62 -4.28
C THR A 129 7.54 -24.72 -5.78
N VAL A 130 6.28 -24.85 -6.21
CA VAL A 130 5.95 -24.97 -7.63
C VAL A 130 6.09 -23.61 -8.30
N GLN A 131 7.00 -23.51 -9.26
CA GLN A 131 7.18 -22.32 -10.07
C GLN A 131 6.35 -22.42 -11.34
N GLU A 132 5.48 -21.45 -11.55
CA GLU A 132 4.69 -21.29 -12.76
C GLU A 132 4.99 -19.94 -13.40
N VAL A 133 4.99 -19.87 -14.73
CA VAL A 133 5.18 -18.61 -15.45
C VAL A 133 3.90 -17.79 -15.44
N LEU A 134 4.02 -16.50 -15.14
CA LEU A 134 2.95 -15.52 -15.27
C LEU A 134 2.97 -14.92 -16.68
N PHE A 135 1.99 -15.27 -17.50
CA PHE A 135 1.85 -14.65 -18.83
C PHE A 135 1.20 -13.26 -18.70
N THR A 136 2.02 -12.24 -18.94
CA THR A 136 1.61 -10.84 -18.82
C THR A 136 0.84 -10.31 -20.02
N GLY A 137 1.00 -10.96 -21.18
CA GLY A 137 0.49 -10.49 -22.47
C GLY A 137 1.34 -9.39 -23.11
N ILE A 138 2.42 -8.98 -22.45
CA ILE A 138 3.41 -8.04 -22.98
C ILE A 138 4.55 -8.85 -23.58
N LYS A 139 4.63 -8.87 -24.92
CA LYS A 139 5.55 -9.75 -25.66
C LYS A 139 7.01 -9.66 -25.22
N VAL A 140 7.50 -8.44 -24.92
CA VAL A 140 8.88 -8.24 -24.50
C VAL A 140 9.16 -8.88 -23.14
N ILE A 141 8.23 -8.80 -22.21
CA ILE A 141 8.35 -9.43 -20.89
C ILE A 141 8.24 -10.95 -21.03
N ASP A 142 7.15 -11.42 -21.66
CA ASP A 142 6.87 -12.86 -21.75
C ASP A 142 7.96 -13.63 -22.54
N LEU A 143 8.70 -12.96 -23.44
CA LEU A 143 9.74 -13.57 -24.25
C LEU A 143 11.15 -13.44 -23.67
N LEU A 144 11.50 -12.26 -23.12
CA LEU A 144 12.87 -11.95 -22.71
C LEU A 144 13.10 -12.06 -21.21
N GLU A 145 12.05 -11.81 -20.41
CA GLU A 145 12.13 -11.78 -18.95
C GLU A 145 10.83 -12.33 -18.34
N PRO A 146 10.49 -13.62 -18.55
CA PRO A 146 9.22 -14.16 -18.08
C PRO A 146 9.13 -14.08 -16.55
N TYR A 147 8.02 -13.53 -16.06
CA TYR A 147 7.77 -13.39 -14.63
C TYR A 147 7.27 -14.70 -14.02
N ALA A 148 7.74 -15.02 -12.82
CA ALA A 148 7.22 -16.15 -12.05
C ALA A 148 6.00 -15.75 -11.21
N LYS A 149 4.98 -16.61 -11.15
CA LYS A 149 3.89 -16.47 -10.20
C LYS A 149 4.41 -16.55 -8.77
N GLY A 150 3.93 -15.64 -7.91
CA GLY A 150 4.43 -15.51 -6.55
C GLY A 150 5.80 -14.86 -6.43
N GLY A 151 6.36 -14.40 -7.56
CA GLY A 151 7.62 -13.69 -7.62
C GLY A 151 7.49 -12.19 -7.30
N LYS A 152 8.62 -11.60 -6.99
CA LYS A 152 8.78 -10.17 -6.69
C LYS A 152 9.50 -9.53 -7.87
N ILE A 153 8.80 -8.67 -8.60
CA ILE A 153 9.30 -8.03 -9.83
C ILE A 153 9.54 -6.54 -9.56
N GLY A 154 10.73 -6.05 -9.87
CA GLY A 154 11.07 -4.64 -9.79
C GLY A 154 11.09 -3.97 -11.15
N LEU A 155 10.36 -2.85 -11.28
CA LEU A 155 10.42 -1.96 -12.43
C LEU A 155 11.29 -0.75 -12.08
N PHE A 156 12.55 -0.83 -12.45
CA PHE A 156 13.53 0.23 -12.18
C PHE A 156 13.54 1.29 -13.28
N GLY A 157 13.80 2.52 -12.92
CA GLY A 157 14.00 3.61 -13.85
C GLY A 157 13.75 4.98 -13.25
N GLY A 158 14.28 6.02 -13.88
CA GLY A 158 14.07 7.41 -13.52
C GLY A 158 12.63 7.87 -13.72
N ALA A 159 12.39 9.17 -13.52
CA ALA A 159 11.07 9.76 -13.74
C ALA A 159 10.68 9.75 -15.23
N GLY A 160 9.41 9.46 -15.55
CA GLY A 160 8.87 9.57 -16.89
C GLY A 160 9.32 8.52 -17.91
N VAL A 161 9.86 7.38 -17.47
CA VAL A 161 10.25 6.28 -18.37
C VAL A 161 9.12 5.30 -18.68
N GLY A 162 7.91 5.49 -18.10
CA GLY A 162 6.73 4.69 -18.40
C GLY A 162 6.43 3.56 -17.41
N LYS A 163 6.96 3.62 -16.19
CA LYS A 163 6.67 2.61 -15.14
C LYS A 163 5.17 2.45 -14.88
N THR A 164 4.48 3.54 -14.62
CA THR A 164 3.04 3.55 -14.33
C THR A 164 2.21 3.02 -15.50
N VAL A 165 2.57 3.40 -16.73
CA VAL A 165 1.90 2.89 -17.94
C VAL A 165 2.05 1.37 -18.07
N LEU A 166 3.24 0.84 -17.75
CA LEU A 166 3.47 -0.61 -17.78
C LEU A 166 2.65 -1.33 -16.70
N ILE A 167 2.54 -0.75 -15.50
CA ILE A 167 1.69 -1.28 -14.42
C ILE A 167 0.22 -1.30 -14.84
N GLN A 168 -0.29 -0.23 -15.43
CA GLN A 168 -1.67 -0.14 -15.93
C GLN A 168 -1.96 -1.22 -16.98
N GLU A 169 -1.04 -1.42 -17.92
CA GLU A 169 -1.18 -2.45 -18.95
C GLU A 169 -1.16 -3.88 -18.35
N LEU A 170 -0.31 -4.11 -17.34
CA LEU A 170 -0.29 -5.38 -16.60
C LEU A 170 -1.62 -5.64 -15.90
N ILE A 171 -2.15 -4.66 -15.16
CA ILE A 171 -3.44 -4.77 -14.48
C ILE A 171 -4.55 -5.09 -15.47
N ASN A 172 -4.63 -4.35 -16.57
CA ASN A 172 -5.65 -4.52 -17.59
C ASN A 172 -5.58 -5.90 -18.28
N ASN A 173 -4.38 -6.35 -18.63
CA ASN A 173 -4.19 -7.65 -19.29
C ASN A 173 -4.55 -8.82 -18.37
N ILE A 174 -4.19 -8.76 -17.10
CA ILE A 174 -4.44 -9.85 -16.16
C ILE A 174 -5.91 -9.86 -15.72
N ALA A 175 -6.52 -8.71 -15.50
CA ALA A 175 -7.95 -8.62 -15.27
C ALA A 175 -8.76 -9.27 -16.41
N LYS A 176 -8.40 -8.98 -17.68
CA LYS A 176 -9.14 -9.49 -18.84
C LYS A 176 -8.88 -10.97 -19.16
N LYS A 177 -7.64 -11.46 -18.98
CA LYS A 177 -7.25 -12.79 -19.45
C LYS A 177 -7.30 -13.88 -18.40
N HIS A 178 -7.03 -13.54 -17.14
CA HIS A 178 -6.86 -14.52 -16.08
C HIS A 178 -7.95 -14.49 -15.02
N ASN A 179 -8.94 -13.60 -15.13
CA ASN A 179 -9.92 -13.35 -14.05
C ASN A 179 -9.25 -13.08 -12.69
N GLY A 180 -7.98 -12.67 -12.74
CA GLY A 180 -7.15 -12.40 -11.57
C GLY A 180 -7.61 -11.14 -10.87
N PHE A 181 -7.40 -11.10 -9.56
CA PHE A 181 -7.64 -9.91 -8.76
C PHE A 181 -6.34 -9.15 -8.53
N SER A 182 -6.40 -7.84 -8.62
CA SER A 182 -5.25 -6.96 -8.42
C SER A 182 -5.46 -6.06 -7.21
N VAL A 183 -4.39 -5.76 -6.51
CA VAL A 183 -4.37 -4.75 -5.46
C VAL A 183 -3.29 -3.74 -5.81
N PHE A 184 -3.64 -2.46 -5.81
CA PHE A 184 -2.70 -1.38 -6.10
C PHE A 184 -2.48 -0.52 -4.86
N ALA A 185 -1.23 -0.39 -4.44
CA ALA A 185 -0.79 0.48 -3.36
C ALA A 185 -0.03 1.69 -3.95
N GLY A 186 -0.66 2.85 -3.93
CA GLY A 186 -0.05 4.11 -4.33
C GLY A 186 0.70 4.74 -3.16
N VAL A 187 2.02 4.66 -3.18
CA VAL A 187 2.91 5.10 -2.10
C VAL A 187 3.56 6.42 -2.44
N GLY A 188 3.09 7.50 -1.83
CA GLY A 188 3.66 8.84 -2.03
C GLY A 188 3.50 9.37 -3.46
N GLU A 189 2.49 8.92 -4.19
CA GLU A 189 2.20 9.38 -5.54
C GLU A 189 1.40 10.70 -5.54
N ARG A 190 1.40 11.38 -6.67
CA ARG A 190 0.63 12.62 -6.84
C ARG A 190 -0.86 12.33 -6.88
N THR A 191 -1.66 13.13 -6.19
CA THR A 191 -3.13 13.03 -6.19
C THR A 191 -3.72 12.99 -7.60
N ARG A 192 -3.16 13.77 -8.54
CA ARG A 192 -3.61 13.78 -9.93
C ARG A 192 -3.38 12.43 -10.62
N GLU A 193 -2.19 11.84 -10.46
CA GLU A 193 -1.85 10.54 -11.07
C GLU A 193 -2.73 9.42 -10.51
N GLY A 194 -3.04 9.45 -9.20
CA GLY A 194 -3.98 8.52 -8.60
C GLY A 194 -5.41 8.67 -9.12
N ASN A 195 -5.86 9.90 -9.36
CA ASN A 195 -7.18 10.16 -9.95
C ASN A 195 -7.26 9.75 -11.42
N ASP A 196 -6.20 10.03 -12.20
CA ASP A 196 -6.12 9.61 -13.60
C ASP A 196 -6.13 8.08 -13.70
N LEU A 197 -5.40 7.38 -12.81
CA LEU A 197 -5.40 5.91 -12.72
C LEU A 197 -6.80 5.35 -12.44
N LEU A 198 -7.53 5.92 -11.48
CA LEU A 198 -8.90 5.49 -11.18
C LEU A 198 -9.82 5.65 -12.39
N ARG A 199 -9.74 6.78 -13.09
CA ARG A 199 -10.54 7.04 -14.31
C ARG A 199 -10.24 6.03 -15.41
N GLU A 200 -8.97 5.80 -15.70
CA GLU A 200 -8.54 4.83 -16.72
C GLU A 200 -8.99 3.41 -16.39
N MET A 201 -8.97 3.02 -15.12
CA MET A 201 -9.48 1.70 -14.68
C MET A 201 -11.00 1.58 -14.84
N ILE A 202 -11.75 2.67 -14.66
CA ILE A 202 -13.20 2.70 -14.93
C ILE A 202 -13.45 2.64 -16.44
N GLU A 203 -12.72 3.42 -17.24
CA GLU A 203 -12.83 3.44 -18.70
C GLU A 203 -12.51 2.07 -19.31
N SER A 204 -11.46 1.40 -18.83
CA SER A 204 -11.06 0.06 -19.27
C SER A 204 -11.99 -1.08 -18.81
N GLY A 205 -12.90 -0.81 -17.84
CA GLY A 205 -13.83 -1.76 -17.28
C GLY A 205 -13.22 -2.73 -16.27
N VAL A 206 -12.01 -2.46 -15.76
CA VAL A 206 -11.38 -3.18 -14.64
C VAL A 206 -12.09 -2.84 -13.33
N ILE A 207 -12.45 -1.56 -13.16
CA ILE A 207 -13.38 -1.07 -12.14
C ILE A 207 -14.73 -0.84 -12.81
N ARG A 208 -15.79 -1.43 -12.25
CA ARG A 208 -17.12 -1.40 -12.83
C ARG A 208 -18.08 -0.59 -11.98
N TYR A 209 -18.21 0.70 -12.30
CA TYR A 209 -19.18 1.58 -11.63
C TYR A 209 -20.56 1.58 -12.32
N GLY A 210 -20.72 0.80 -13.42
CA GLY A 210 -21.92 0.74 -14.23
C GLY A 210 -21.92 1.73 -15.39
N GLU A 211 -22.66 1.41 -16.47
CA GLU A 211 -22.70 2.20 -17.71
C GLU A 211 -23.22 3.63 -17.47
N ALA A 212 -24.26 3.80 -16.63
CA ALA A 212 -24.81 5.13 -16.35
C ALA A 212 -23.82 6.07 -15.67
N PHE A 213 -22.91 5.54 -14.83
CA PHE A 213 -21.82 6.33 -14.27
C PHE A 213 -20.78 6.67 -15.33
N LYS A 214 -20.37 5.67 -16.14
CA LYS A 214 -19.36 5.83 -17.19
C LYS A 214 -19.75 6.88 -18.21
N GLU A 215 -20.98 6.85 -18.71
CA GLU A 215 -21.50 7.87 -19.63
C GLU A 215 -21.50 9.29 -19.01
N GLY A 216 -21.79 9.39 -17.71
CA GLY A 216 -21.69 10.65 -16.96
C GLY A 216 -20.25 11.16 -16.88
N MET A 217 -19.32 10.26 -16.55
CA MET A 217 -17.89 10.57 -16.42
C MET A 217 -17.28 11.04 -17.74
N GLU A 218 -17.61 10.40 -18.88
CA GLU A 218 -17.17 10.82 -20.24
C GLU A 218 -17.66 12.22 -20.58
N LYS A 219 -18.83 12.63 -20.07
CA LYS A 219 -19.39 13.99 -20.20
C LYS A 219 -18.85 14.98 -19.16
N GLY A 220 -17.88 14.56 -18.32
CA GLY A 220 -17.28 15.40 -17.28
C GLY A 220 -18.08 15.49 -15.97
N HIS A 221 -19.09 14.63 -15.78
CA HIS A 221 -19.91 14.60 -14.58
C HIS A 221 -19.52 13.41 -13.69
N TRP A 222 -19.05 13.70 -12.48
CA TRP A 222 -18.72 12.69 -11.46
C TRP A 222 -19.89 12.55 -10.49
N ASP A 223 -20.83 11.65 -10.80
CA ASP A 223 -22.08 11.48 -10.03
C ASP A 223 -22.16 10.09 -9.39
N LEU A 224 -21.73 10.00 -8.13
CA LEU A 224 -21.69 8.74 -7.37
C LEU A 224 -23.09 8.13 -7.12
N SER A 225 -24.17 8.88 -7.28
CA SER A 225 -25.53 8.33 -7.15
C SER A 225 -25.89 7.33 -8.25
N LYS A 226 -25.14 7.33 -9.36
CA LYS A 226 -25.32 6.45 -10.52
C LYS A 226 -24.47 5.18 -10.46
N VAL A 227 -23.70 4.98 -9.39
CA VAL A 227 -22.88 3.76 -9.23
C VAL A 227 -23.79 2.55 -9.00
N ASP A 228 -23.63 1.52 -9.81
CA ASP A 228 -24.28 0.23 -9.64
C ASP A 228 -23.43 -0.67 -8.75
N TYR A 229 -23.87 -0.91 -7.52
CA TYR A 229 -23.14 -1.73 -6.55
C TYR A 229 -23.04 -3.19 -6.96
N ASN A 230 -24.00 -3.73 -7.77
CA ASN A 230 -23.92 -5.10 -8.26
C ASN A 230 -22.82 -5.25 -9.34
N GLU A 231 -22.61 -4.22 -10.15
CA GLU A 231 -21.49 -4.19 -11.09
C GLU A 231 -20.15 -3.92 -10.36
N LEU A 232 -20.17 -3.08 -9.32
CA LEU A 232 -18.99 -2.77 -8.52
C LEU A 232 -18.35 -4.03 -7.91
N GLU A 233 -19.16 -4.96 -7.39
CA GLU A 233 -18.67 -6.24 -6.83
C GLU A 233 -17.96 -7.13 -7.86
N LYS A 234 -18.19 -6.92 -9.15
CA LYS A 234 -17.51 -7.62 -10.25
C LYS A 234 -16.18 -6.98 -10.64
N SER A 235 -15.79 -5.88 -9.98
CA SER A 235 -14.50 -5.22 -10.21
C SER A 235 -13.34 -6.14 -9.82
N GLN A 236 -12.22 -5.98 -10.51
CA GLN A 236 -11.07 -6.88 -10.40
C GLN A 236 -9.85 -6.20 -9.77
N VAL A 237 -10.05 -5.05 -9.14
CA VAL A 237 -8.98 -4.30 -8.47
C VAL A 237 -9.50 -3.60 -7.21
N SER A 238 -8.62 -3.48 -6.20
CA SER A 238 -8.79 -2.57 -5.06
C SER A 238 -7.63 -1.60 -5.03
N LEU A 239 -7.89 -0.34 -4.71
CA LEU A 239 -6.90 0.73 -4.68
C LEU A 239 -6.71 1.21 -3.24
N ILE A 240 -5.45 1.32 -2.81
CA ILE A 240 -5.08 1.87 -1.51
C ILE A 240 -4.07 2.99 -1.73
N PHE A 241 -4.40 4.20 -1.29
CA PHE A 241 -3.55 5.36 -1.51
C PHE A 241 -3.05 5.96 -0.20
N GLY A 242 -1.74 6.22 -0.16
CA GLY A 242 -1.06 7.12 0.75
C GLY A 242 -0.30 8.16 -0.07
N GLN A 243 -0.96 9.29 -0.34
CA GLN A 243 -0.50 10.26 -1.32
C GLN A 243 0.68 11.11 -0.81
N MET A 244 1.30 11.86 -1.73
CA MET A 244 2.48 12.67 -1.45
C MET A 244 2.25 13.75 -0.38
N ASN A 245 1.02 14.26 -0.26
CA ASN A 245 0.64 15.27 0.71
C ASN A 245 0.30 14.71 2.10
N GLU A 246 0.22 13.38 2.23
CA GLU A 246 -0.03 12.74 3.52
C GLU A 246 1.23 12.66 4.38
N PRO A 247 1.10 12.57 5.71
CA PRO A 247 2.25 12.50 6.62
C PRO A 247 3.08 11.23 6.39
N PRO A 248 4.34 11.23 6.85
CA PRO A 248 5.24 10.10 6.63
C PRO A 248 4.74 8.79 7.24
N GLY A 249 3.97 8.82 8.33
CA GLY A 249 3.34 7.62 8.90
C GLY A 249 2.42 6.92 7.91
N ALA A 250 1.54 7.66 7.25
CA ALA A 250 0.65 7.12 6.23
C ALA A 250 1.44 6.54 5.05
N ARG A 251 2.42 7.27 4.53
CA ARG A 251 3.23 6.84 3.38
C ARG A 251 4.10 5.61 3.70
N ALA A 252 4.54 5.45 4.94
CA ALA A 252 5.29 4.28 5.40
C ALA A 252 4.42 3.04 5.60
N SER A 253 3.12 3.20 5.85
CA SER A 253 2.23 2.09 6.18
C SER A 253 1.34 1.64 5.02
N VAL A 254 1.12 2.48 4.00
CA VAL A 254 0.17 2.19 2.90
C VAL A 254 0.53 0.94 2.10
N ALA A 255 1.82 0.64 1.91
CA ALA A 255 2.25 -0.60 1.26
C ALA A 255 1.86 -1.85 2.06
N LEU A 256 1.96 -1.77 3.41
CA LEU A 256 1.52 -2.83 4.32
C LEU A 256 0.01 -2.99 4.29
N SER A 257 -0.75 -1.89 4.23
CA SER A 257 -2.21 -1.90 4.10
C SER A 257 -2.63 -2.59 2.79
N GLY A 258 -2.00 -2.24 1.66
CA GLY A 258 -2.25 -2.88 0.37
C GLY A 258 -1.90 -4.36 0.37
N LEU A 259 -0.76 -4.73 0.94
CA LEU A 259 -0.34 -6.13 1.07
C LEU A 259 -1.34 -6.95 1.91
N THR A 260 -1.84 -6.38 3.01
CA THR A 260 -2.84 -7.04 3.85
C THR A 260 -4.15 -7.31 3.09
N VAL A 261 -4.58 -6.37 2.25
CA VAL A 261 -5.72 -6.57 1.35
C VAL A 261 -5.43 -7.70 0.35
N ALA A 262 -4.25 -7.74 -0.27
CA ALA A 262 -3.85 -8.80 -1.18
C ALA A 262 -3.84 -10.18 -0.48
N GLU A 263 -3.30 -10.26 0.73
CA GLU A 263 -3.31 -11.48 1.55
C GLU A 263 -4.74 -11.94 1.87
N SER A 264 -5.65 -11.02 2.17
CA SER A 264 -7.04 -11.37 2.45
C SER A 264 -7.72 -12.09 1.28
N PHE A 265 -7.45 -11.65 0.05
CA PHE A 265 -7.95 -12.31 -1.15
C PHE A 265 -7.25 -13.64 -1.45
N ARG A 266 -5.93 -13.73 -1.25
CA ARG A 266 -5.17 -14.99 -1.38
C ARG A 266 -5.70 -16.04 -0.42
N ASP A 267 -5.91 -15.66 0.84
CA ASP A 267 -6.27 -16.57 1.92
C ASP A 267 -7.76 -16.94 1.94
N ALA A 268 -8.62 -16.17 1.24
CA ALA A 268 -10.06 -16.42 1.14
C ALA A 268 -10.46 -17.58 0.19
N GLY A 269 -9.52 -18.15 -0.56
CA GLY A 269 -9.75 -19.30 -1.44
C GLY A 269 -10.21 -20.53 -0.63
N LYS A 270 -11.16 -21.29 -1.17
CA LYS A 270 -11.53 -22.61 -0.61
C LYS A 270 -10.39 -23.60 -0.89
N GLU A 271 -10.31 -24.64 -0.07
CA GLU A 271 -9.30 -25.68 -0.26
C GLU A 271 -9.42 -26.29 -1.67
N GLY A 272 -8.31 -26.19 -2.44
CA GLY A 272 -8.25 -26.59 -3.86
C GLY A 272 -8.53 -25.49 -4.89
N GLU A 273 -9.02 -24.33 -4.50
CA GLU A 273 -9.23 -23.16 -5.38
C GLU A 273 -8.10 -22.15 -5.15
N LYS A 274 -7.02 -22.27 -5.91
CA LYS A 274 -5.89 -21.34 -5.84
C LYS A 274 -6.31 -19.97 -6.36
N ARG A 275 -6.05 -18.93 -5.58
CA ARG A 275 -6.24 -17.53 -6.01
C ARG A 275 -4.89 -16.85 -6.23
N ASP A 276 -4.67 -16.42 -7.46
CA ASP A 276 -3.48 -15.68 -7.83
C ASP A 276 -3.78 -14.19 -7.80
N ILE A 277 -3.09 -13.48 -6.91
CA ILE A 277 -3.27 -12.05 -6.69
C ILE A 277 -2.07 -11.30 -7.22
N LEU A 278 -2.32 -10.21 -7.91
CA LEU A 278 -1.29 -9.26 -8.30
C LEU A 278 -1.26 -8.08 -7.34
N PHE A 279 -0.10 -7.82 -6.84
CA PHE A 279 0.12 -6.71 -5.92
C PHE A 279 1.06 -5.68 -6.55
N PHE A 280 0.53 -4.51 -6.80
CA PHE A 280 1.28 -3.39 -7.40
C PHE A 280 1.65 -2.37 -6.32
N ILE A 281 2.91 -1.95 -6.30
CA ILE A 281 3.41 -0.89 -5.42
C ILE A 281 4.00 0.22 -6.30
N ASP A 282 3.39 1.38 -6.30
CA ASP A 282 3.92 2.58 -6.96
C ASP A 282 3.99 3.73 -5.97
N ASN A 283 5.10 4.09 -5.42
CA ASN A 283 6.48 3.69 -5.69
C ASN A 283 7.15 3.17 -4.41
N ILE A 284 7.82 2.00 -4.44
CA ILE A 284 8.44 1.41 -3.24
C ILE A 284 9.56 2.29 -2.64
N PHE A 285 10.23 3.10 -3.45
CA PHE A 285 11.21 4.07 -2.95
C PHE A 285 10.60 5.06 -1.95
N ARG A 286 9.33 5.44 -2.15
CA ARG A 286 8.62 6.35 -1.23
C ARG A 286 8.33 5.72 0.14
N PHE A 287 8.16 4.40 0.17
CA PHE A 287 8.07 3.64 1.42
C PHE A 287 9.37 3.79 2.23
N THR A 288 10.53 3.59 1.62
CA THR A 288 11.82 3.75 2.29
C THR A 288 12.09 5.19 2.70
N GLN A 289 11.74 6.15 1.86
CA GLN A 289 11.87 7.58 2.17
C GLN A 289 10.99 7.97 3.38
N ALA A 290 9.74 7.54 3.41
CA ALA A 290 8.84 7.81 4.53
C ALA A 290 9.35 7.15 5.83
N GLY A 291 9.88 5.93 5.75
CA GLY A 291 10.54 5.26 6.87
C GLY A 291 11.72 6.04 7.42
N SER A 292 12.55 6.64 6.56
CA SER A 292 13.66 7.50 7.01
C SER A 292 13.18 8.79 7.67
N GLU A 293 12.13 9.41 7.15
CA GLU A 293 11.48 10.59 7.76
C GLU A 293 10.92 10.25 9.16
N VAL A 294 10.22 9.12 9.30
CA VAL A 294 9.71 8.63 10.60
C VAL A 294 10.86 8.37 11.56
N SER A 295 11.90 7.67 11.11
CA SER A 295 13.07 7.33 11.92
C SER A 295 13.76 8.59 12.46
N ALA A 296 13.93 9.62 11.64
CA ALA A 296 14.51 10.91 12.04
C ALA A 296 13.64 11.63 13.09
N LEU A 297 12.31 11.62 12.89
CA LEU A 297 11.36 12.23 13.82
C LEU A 297 11.31 11.50 15.17
N LEU A 298 11.57 10.19 15.18
CA LEU A 298 11.70 9.39 16.40
C LEU A 298 13.07 9.57 17.10
N GLY A 299 13.98 10.36 16.52
CA GLY A 299 15.31 10.63 17.07
C GLY A 299 16.28 9.46 16.94
N ARG A 300 16.05 8.53 16.01
CA ARG A 300 16.97 7.41 15.72
C ARG A 300 18.18 7.94 14.94
N MET A 301 19.38 7.44 15.29
CA MET A 301 20.61 7.81 14.57
C MET A 301 20.54 7.27 13.12
N PRO A 302 20.71 8.13 12.10
CA PRO A 302 20.66 7.68 10.70
C PRO A 302 21.85 6.80 10.35
N SER A 303 21.64 5.88 9.41
CA SER A 303 22.70 5.10 8.77
C SER A 303 23.34 5.87 7.61
N ALA A 304 24.09 5.17 6.74
CA ALA A 304 24.71 5.79 5.57
C ALA A 304 23.67 6.52 4.69
N VAL A 305 24.06 7.68 4.16
CA VAL A 305 23.26 8.53 3.27
C VAL A 305 21.94 9.02 3.88
N GLY A 306 21.77 8.91 5.21
CA GLY A 306 20.59 9.46 5.92
C GLY A 306 19.39 8.50 6.03
N TYR A 307 19.51 7.25 5.59
CA TYR A 307 18.46 6.25 5.74
C TYR A 307 18.36 5.73 7.18
N GLN A 308 17.19 5.16 7.52
CA GLN A 308 16.98 4.49 8.80
C GLN A 308 17.91 3.27 8.98
N PRO A 309 18.39 3.01 10.21
CA PRO A 309 19.22 1.82 10.48
C PRO A 309 18.46 0.49 10.28
N THR A 310 17.14 0.53 10.31
CA THR A 310 16.23 -0.60 10.16
C THR A 310 15.75 -0.84 8.73
N LEU A 311 16.32 -0.13 7.74
CA LEU A 311 15.90 -0.19 6.33
C LEU A 311 15.76 -1.63 5.79
N ALA A 312 16.80 -2.43 5.95
CA ALA A 312 16.81 -3.81 5.46
C ALA A 312 15.78 -4.70 6.19
N THR A 313 15.62 -4.50 7.49
CA THR A 313 14.68 -5.28 8.31
C THR A 313 13.23 -4.93 7.95
N GLU A 314 12.91 -3.65 7.82
CA GLU A 314 11.55 -3.18 7.46
C GLU A 314 11.17 -3.63 6.05
N MET A 315 12.10 -3.48 5.09
CA MET A 315 11.91 -3.96 3.72
C MET A 315 11.74 -5.48 3.69
N GLY A 316 12.61 -6.23 4.38
CA GLY A 316 12.56 -7.69 4.47
C GLY A 316 11.25 -8.18 5.06
N ALA A 317 10.79 -7.59 6.16
CA ALA A 317 9.53 -7.97 6.82
C ALA A 317 8.32 -7.83 5.87
N MET A 318 8.28 -6.78 5.03
CA MET A 318 7.25 -6.62 4.02
C MET A 318 7.42 -7.62 2.86
N GLN A 319 8.64 -7.77 2.34
CA GLN A 319 8.91 -8.58 1.16
C GLN A 319 8.68 -10.09 1.41
N GLU A 320 8.96 -10.59 2.62
CA GLU A 320 8.77 -12.00 2.98
C GLU A 320 7.29 -12.42 3.07
N ARG A 321 6.36 -11.46 3.19
CA ARG A 321 4.91 -11.72 3.12
C ARG A 321 4.44 -11.97 1.68
N ILE A 322 5.20 -11.49 0.68
CA ILE A 322 4.90 -11.63 -0.75
C ILE A 322 5.46 -12.97 -1.22
N THR A 323 4.59 -13.97 -1.30
CA THR A 323 4.99 -15.33 -1.63
C THR A 323 3.82 -16.19 -2.11
N SER A 324 4.14 -17.38 -2.63
CA SER A 324 3.17 -18.41 -3.01
C SER A 324 2.89 -19.36 -1.85
N THR A 325 1.62 -19.57 -1.56
CA THR A 325 1.13 -20.52 -0.56
C THR A 325 0.28 -21.61 -1.22
N ARG A 326 -0.11 -22.63 -0.45
CA ARG A 326 -1.03 -23.67 -0.93
C ARG A 326 -2.41 -23.13 -1.30
N LYS A 327 -2.82 -21.97 -0.75
CA LYS A 327 -4.12 -21.32 -1.01
C LYS A 327 -4.11 -20.42 -2.24
N GLY A 328 -2.93 -19.94 -2.64
CA GLY A 328 -2.76 -19.03 -3.77
C GLY A 328 -1.43 -18.31 -3.75
N SER A 329 -1.21 -17.44 -4.72
CA SER A 329 0.03 -16.68 -4.85
C SER A 329 -0.22 -15.18 -4.78
N ILE A 330 0.77 -14.44 -4.26
CA ILE A 330 0.86 -12.99 -4.45
C ILE A 330 2.08 -12.72 -5.30
N THR A 331 1.87 -12.26 -6.52
CA THR A 331 2.95 -11.78 -7.39
C THR A 331 3.02 -10.27 -7.27
N SER A 332 4.15 -9.71 -6.88
CA SER A 332 4.30 -8.26 -6.77
C SER A 332 5.02 -7.66 -7.96
N VAL A 333 4.53 -6.49 -8.38
CA VAL A 333 5.20 -5.63 -9.36
C VAL A 333 5.43 -4.27 -8.68
N GLN A 334 6.69 -3.96 -8.46
CA GLN A 334 7.11 -2.82 -7.64
C GLN A 334 7.83 -1.79 -8.50
N ALA A 335 7.25 -0.60 -8.63
CA ALA A 335 7.97 0.52 -9.26
C ALA A 335 9.04 1.02 -8.29
N VAL A 336 10.28 1.05 -8.76
CA VAL A 336 11.43 1.54 -8.01
C VAL A 336 11.94 2.81 -8.68
N TYR A 337 11.81 3.94 -7.99
CA TYR A 337 12.48 5.16 -8.40
C TYR A 337 13.96 5.08 -8.04
N VAL A 338 14.82 5.40 -8.99
CA VAL A 338 16.27 5.42 -8.80
C VAL A 338 16.72 6.88 -8.73
N PRO A 339 17.10 7.38 -7.54
CA PRO A 339 17.61 8.74 -7.40
C PRO A 339 18.85 8.97 -8.26
N ALA A 340 18.85 10.04 -9.04
CA ALA A 340 19.96 10.41 -9.92
C ALA A 340 20.45 9.30 -10.87
N ASP A 341 19.58 8.31 -11.18
CA ASP A 341 19.91 7.10 -11.94
C ASP A 341 21.05 6.26 -11.30
N ASP A 342 21.27 6.40 -9.98
CA ASP A 342 22.28 5.68 -9.21
C ASP A 342 21.69 4.43 -8.53
N LEU A 343 21.95 3.25 -9.11
CA LEU A 343 21.53 1.96 -8.58
C LEU A 343 22.27 1.56 -7.30
N THR A 344 23.33 2.26 -6.93
CA THR A 344 24.12 1.98 -5.71
C THR A 344 23.55 2.67 -4.45
N ASP A 345 22.55 3.53 -4.62
CA ASP A 345 21.85 4.12 -3.47
C ASP A 345 21.25 3.02 -2.57
N PRO A 346 21.35 3.13 -1.23
CA PRO A 346 20.92 2.08 -0.30
C PRO A 346 19.47 1.62 -0.47
N ALA A 347 18.54 2.49 -0.86
CA ALA A 347 17.13 2.12 -1.01
C ALA A 347 16.89 1.23 -2.24
N PRO A 348 17.28 1.60 -3.49
CA PRO A 348 17.24 0.70 -4.64
C PRO A 348 18.05 -0.58 -4.42
N ALA A 349 19.26 -0.49 -3.85
CA ALA A 349 20.13 -1.64 -3.62
C ALA A 349 19.50 -2.66 -2.66
N THR A 350 18.90 -2.19 -1.54
CA THR A 350 18.19 -3.07 -0.60
C THR A 350 16.95 -3.69 -1.25
N THR A 351 16.19 -2.91 -2.02
CA THR A 351 15.02 -3.43 -2.75
C THR A 351 15.45 -4.52 -3.74
N PHE A 352 16.52 -4.25 -4.50
CA PHE A 352 17.04 -5.19 -5.50
C PHE A 352 17.39 -6.56 -4.92
N SER A 353 17.93 -6.61 -3.69
CA SER A 353 18.33 -7.87 -3.04
C SER A 353 17.15 -8.81 -2.72
N HIS A 354 15.91 -8.30 -2.71
CA HIS A 354 14.70 -9.07 -2.45
C HIS A 354 13.94 -9.49 -3.71
N LEU A 355 14.34 -9.01 -4.89
CA LEU A 355 13.59 -9.23 -6.13
C LEU A 355 14.02 -10.50 -6.85
N ASP A 356 13.04 -11.19 -7.44
CA ASP A 356 13.27 -12.39 -8.27
C ASP A 356 13.50 -12.03 -9.74
N ALA A 357 12.94 -10.91 -10.21
CA ALA A 357 13.13 -10.39 -11.55
C ALA A 357 13.23 -8.87 -11.56
N THR A 358 14.01 -8.32 -12.49
CA THR A 358 14.27 -6.88 -12.58
C THR A 358 14.18 -6.38 -14.00
N THR A 359 13.21 -5.51 -14.27
CA THR A 359 13.08 -4.81 -15.54
C THR A 359 13.60 -3.39 -15.40
N VAL A 360 14.66 -3.04 -16.10
CA VAL A 360 15.24 -1.69 -16.09
C VAL A 360 14.75 -0.91 -17.31
N LEU A 361 14.00 0.15 -17.09
CA LEU A 361 13.51 1.05 -18.12
C LEU A 361 14.52 2.18 -18.35
N ASP A 362 15.26 2.13 -19.45
CA ASP A 362 16.30 3.10 -19.78
C ASP A 362 15.81 4.15 -20.79
N ARG A 363 15.98 5.43 -20.43
CA ARG A 363 15.63 6.58 -21.28
C ARG A 363 16.45 6.63 -22.57
N LYS A 364 17.72 6.20 -22.53
CA LYS A 364 18.61 6.19 -23.70
C LYS A 364 18.13 5.26 -24.81
N ILE A 365 17.59 4.10 -24.45
CA ILE A 365 17.00 3.17 -25.44
C ILE A 365 15.81 3.82 -26.15
N THR A 366 15.06 4.60 -25.42
CA THR A 366 13.95 5.39 -25.89
C THR A 366 14.35 6.46 -26.91
N GLU A 367 15.42 7.22 -26.62
CA GLU A 367 15.92 8.31 -27.46
C GLU A 367 16.49 7.77 -28.78
N LEU A 368 17.00 6.56 -28.79
CA LEU A 368 17.49 5.87 -29.99
C LEU A 368 16.38 5.37 -30.92
N GLY A 369 15.10 5.60 -30.63
CA GLY A 369 13.96 5.15 -31.44
C GLY A 369 13.84 3.66 -31.61
N LYS A 370 14.51 2.84 -30.76
CA LYS A 370 14.49 1.39 -30.85
C LYS A 370 13.18 0.81 -30.29
N ILE A 371 12.80 -0.31 -30.90
CA ILE A 371 11.50 -1.00 -30.88
C ILE A 371 10.84 -1.24 -29.52
N GLY A 372 11.59 -1.26 -28.41
CA GLY A 372 11.04 -1.49 -27.08
C GLY A 372 9.97 -0.48 -26.63
N ARG A 373 10.06 0.78 -27.07
CA ARG A 373 9.11 1.84 -26.73
C ARG A 373 7.97 2.01 -27.74
N ALA A 374 8.22 1.76 -29.01
CA ALA A 374 7.17 1.77 -30.03
C ALA A 374 6.10 0.73 -29.72
N SER A 375 6.49 -0.47 -29.26
CA SER A 375 5.54 -1.51 -28.86
C SER A 375 4.73 -1.18 -27.60
N CYS A 376 5.20 -0.31 -26.73
CA CYS A 376 4.42 0.20 -25.58
C CYS A 376 3.49 1.36 -25.96
N ARG A 377 3.83 2.19 -26.97
CA ARG A 377 3.03 3.33 -27.42
C ARG A 377 1.92 2.97 -28.41
N GLU A 378 2.12 1.95 -29.23
CA GLU A 378 1.11 1.54 -30.22
C GLU A 378 -0.06 0.74 -29.63
N ARG A 379 -0.11 0.55 -28.31
CA ARG A 379 -1.16 -0.20 -27.61
C ARG A 379 -1.93 0.62 -26.57
N VAL A 380 -1.68 1.91 -26.54
CA VAL A 380 -2.49 2.88 -25.76
C VAL A 380 -3.49 3.55 -26.66
#